data_22688272a708409745f67998f45b64ac
#
_entry.id   22688272a708409745f67998f45b64ac
#
_cell.length_a   1.000
_cell.length_b   1.000
_cell.length_c   1.000
_cell.angle_alpha   90.00
_cell.angle_beta   90.00
_cell.angle_gamma   90.00
#
_symmetry.space_group_name_H-M   'P 1'
#
loop_
_entity.id
_entity.type
_entity.pdbx_description
1 polymer ?
#
loop_
_entity_poly.entity_id
_entity_poly.type
_entity_poly.pdbx_seq_one_letter_code
_entity_poly.pdbx_strand_id
1 'polypeptide(L)'
;EVKVAPQGRTHDAIVWTHPTFGTLIFPLDDVAAAFRDMEEARRMPEASAAPLDDVLVLTNGDRLRGFVVGLGDPVAIEVDGQMLTIEPSRVSAAILSNPRRSRAGDMVWLEDGTVALIDRFALTEAGVVTVALPDGHSGEYESSSLRALALGVERLVPLSMLVPIEQSPVGGRRTAEPIQRVPNIEDTLTSGAPALGAMDVRMPGPMKIVYDLPPGARRLAMSAMLGDDAGQWGDCELVISIDGRELTRAHLWKDEPVHAINIDASGKRLTIMLEPGRFGPIRDSALLAR
;
A
#
# COMPACT_ATOMS: atom_id res chain seq x y z
N GLU A 1 -4.17 -2.78 17.94
CA GLU A 1 -4.66 -1.50 18.50
C GLU A 1 -3.43 -0.68 18.85
N VAL A 2 -3.00 0.21 17.96
CA VAL A 2 -1.89 1.14 18.25
C VAL A 2 -2.44 2.20 19.21
N LYS A 3 -2.21 2.03 20.50
CA LYS A 3 -2.54 3.06 21.49
C LYS A 3 -1.50 4.16 21.39
N VAL A 4 -1.84 5.22 20.68
CA VAL A 4 -1.09 6.46 20.65
C VAL A 4 -1.47 7.28 21.88
N ALA A 5 -0.53 7.43 22.80
CA ALA A 5 -0.61 8.48 23.78
C ALA A 5 0.30 9.62 23.31
N PRO A 6 -0.22 10.82 23.01
CA PRO A 6 0.63 11.96 22.67
C PRO A 6 1.40 12.35 23.95
N GLN A 7 2.67 12.05 23.98
CA GLN A 7 3.57 12.51 25.06
C GLN A 7 4.50 13.58 24.49
N GLY A 8 4.24 14.81 24.93
CA GLY A 8 5.22 15.90 24.86
C GLY A 8 5.15 16.76 23.59
N ARG A 9 5.15 18.05 23.82
CA ARG A 9 5.07 19.11 22.81
C ARG A 9 6.47 19.50 22.33
N THR A 10 6.72 19.30 21.03
CA THR A 10 7.46 20.28 20.24
C THR A 10 6.49 20.73 19.15
N HIS A 11 6.37 22.02 18.90
CA HIS A 11 5.38 22.59 17.96
C HIS A 11 5.52 22.02 16.55
N ASP A 12 6.62 21.36 16.21
CA ASP A 12 6.98 20.94 14.88
C ASP A 12 7.08 19.42 14.70
N ALA A 13 6.69 18.62 15.68
CA ALA A 13 6.81 17.16 15.62
C ALA A 13 5.68 16.44 16.35
N ILE A 14 5.36 15.23 15.85
CA ILE A 14 4.49 14.27 16.54
C ILE A 14 5.36 13.30 17.31
N VAL A 15 5.07 13.12 18.58
CA VAL A 15 5.68 12.07 19.41
C VAL A 15 4.75 10.88 19.44
N TRP A 16 5.23 9.76 18.95
CA TRP A 16 4.47 8.54 18.82
C TRP A 16 5.08 7.42 19.66
N THR A 17 4.28 6.71 20.43
CA THR A 17 4.76 5.53 21.15
C THR A 17 4.33 4.27 20.42
N HIS A 18 5.30 3.59 19.82
CA HIS A 18 5.08 2.29 19.18
C HIS A 18 5.34 1.17 20.20
N PRO A 19 4.51 0.10 20.25
CA PRO A 19 4.68 -0.99 21.22
C PRO A 19 6.07 -1.61 21.19
N THR A 20 6.69 -1.69 20.01
CA THR A 20 7.96 -2.37 19.80
C THR A 20 9.14 -1.43 19.60
N PHE A 21 8.97 -0.33 18.84
CA PHE A 21 10.05 0.62 18.57
C PHE A 21 10.19 1.69 19.65
N GLY A 22 9.30 1.70 20.64
CA GLY A 22 9.32 2.72 21.70
C GLY A 22 8.84 4.07 21.20
N THR A 23 9.46 5.14 21.69
CA THR A 23 9.05 6.50 21.35
C THR A 23 9.69 6.93 20.05
N LEU A 24 8.87 7.19 19.04
CA LEU A 24 9.26 7.71 17.73
C LEU A 24 8.87 9.20 17.66
N ILE A 25 9.72 10.01 17.05
CA ILE A 25 9.48 11.45 16.86
C ILE A 25 9.48 11.72 15.37
N PHE A 26 8.34 12.18 14.84
CA PHE A 26 8.18 12.51 13.44
C PHE A 26 8.02 14.03 13.28
N PRO A 27 8.94 14.72 12.59
CA PRO A 27 8.71 16.10 12.16
C PRO A 27 7.40 16.19 11.39
N LEU A 28 6.62 17.26 11.58
CA LEU A 28 5.35 17.43 10.86
C LEU A 28 5.52 17.36 9.35
N ASP A 29 6.64 17.87 8.83
CA ASP A 29 6.98 17.81 7.40
C ASP A 29 7.15 16.38 6.85
N ASP A 30 7.35 15.40 7.73
CA ASP A 30 7.49 13.99 7.37
C ASP A 30 6.18 13.21 7.47
N VAL A 31 5.15 13.83 8.06
CA VAL A 31 3.84 13.21 8.26
C VAL A 31 2.94 13.53 7.08
N ALA A 32 2.44 12.53 6.43
CA ALA A 32 1.49 12.69 5.33
C ALA A 32 0.03 12.70 5.80
N ALA A 33 -0.27 11.89 6.81
CA ALA A 33 -1.56 11.87 7.49
C ALA A 33 -1.42 11.26 8.88
N ALA A 34 -2.26 11.70 9.79
CA ALA A 34 -2.45 11.12 11.12
C ALA A 34 -3.93 10.86 11.34
N PHE A 35 -4.26 9.68 11.86
CA PHE A 35 -5.64 9.28 12.15
C PHE A 35 -5.77 8.93 13.62
N ARG A 36 -6.93 9.21 14.18
CA ARG A 36 -7.24 8.89 15.57
C ARG A 36 -7.24 7.38 15.81
N ASP A 37 -7.76 6.63 14.83
CA ASP A 37 -7.79 5.18 14.85
C ASP A 37 -7.78 4.63 13.41
N MET A 38 -7.59 3.32 13.30
CA MET A 38 -7.52 2.61 12.02
C MET A 38 -8.85 2.60 11.27
N GLU A 39 -9.97 2.70 11.95
CA GLU A 39 -11.28 2.73 11.30
C GLU A 39 -11.49 4.05 10.56
N GLU A 40 -11.04 5.15 11.13
CA GLU A 40 -11.06 6.47 10.47
C GLU A 40 -10.13 6.49 9.24
N ALA A 41 -8.92 5.92 9.36
CA ALA A 41 -8.00 5.79 8.24
C ALA A 41 -8.67 5.05 7.06
N ARG A 42 -9.41 4.01 7.33
CA ARG A 42 -10.14 3.21 6.33
C ARG A 42 -11.26 3.96 5.60
N ARG A 43 -11.87 4.92 6.27
CA ARG A 43 -12.98 5.71 5.71
C ARG A 43 -12.51 6.86 4.81
N MET A 44 -11.21 7.11 4.75
CA MET A 44 -10.63 8.26 4.04
C MET A 44 -9.60 7.85 2.99
N PRO A 45 -10.00 7.13 1.93
CA PRO A 45 -9.07 6.69 0.87
C PRO A 45 -8.44 7.88 0.13
N GLU A 46 -9.07 9.05 0.12
CA GLU A 46 -8.51 10.28 -0.45
C GLU A 46 -7.24 10.76 0.25
N ALA A 47 -6.97 10.32 1.48
CA ALA A 47 -5.71 10.61 2.18
C ALA A 47 -4.47 10.05 1.45
N SER A 48 -4.67 9.20 0.45
CA SER A 48 -3.58 8.67 -0.39
C SER A 48 -2.98 9.72 -1.33
N ALA A 49 -3.71 10.78 -1.66
CA ALA A 49 -3.24 11.91 -2.46
C ALA A 49 -2.88 13.08 -1.54
N ALA A 50 -1.74 13.74 -1.79
CA ALA A 50 -1.41 14.98 -1.07
C ALA A 50 -2.41 16.08 -1.46
N PRO A 51 -3.15 16.67 -0.52
CA PRO A 51 -4.02 17.80 -0.81
C PRO A 51 -3.19 19.06 -1.10
N LEU A 52 -3.82 20.08 -1.66
CA LEU A 52 -3.16 21.38 -1.86
C LEU A 52 -2.93 22.12 -0.54
N ASP A 53 -3.87 22.00 0.38
CA ASP A 53 -3.84 22.58 1.74
C ASP A 53 -3.98 21.43 2.74
N ASP A 54 -3.50 21.64 3.96
CA ASP A 54 -3.75 20.68 5.03
C ASP A 54 -5.24 20.63 5.36
N VAL A 55 -5.71 19.45 5.74
CA VAL A 55 -7.11 19.20 6.08
C VAL A 55 -7.18 18.54 7.45
N LEU A 56 -7.86 19.20 8.40
CA LEU A 56 -8.31 18.56 9.63
C LEU A 56 -9.76 18.08 9.45
N VAL A 57 -9.98 16.82 9.76
CA VAL A 57 -11.31 16.22 9.79
C VAL A 57 -11.75 16.08 11.24
N LEU A 58 -12.90 16.65 11.55
CA LEU A 58 -13.46 16.62 12.91
C LEU A 58 -14.33 15.36 13.10
N THR A 59 -14.53 14.98 14.35
CA THR A 59 -15.34 13.80 14.72
C THR A 59 -16.83 13.92 14.30
N ASN A 60 -17.31 15.15 14.05
CA ASN A 60 -18.64 15.40 13.50
C ASN A 60 -18.70 15.36 11.95
N GLY A 61 -17.55 15.10 11.30
CA GLY A 61 -17.42 15.05 9.83
C GLY A 61 -17.07 16.39 9.17
N ASP A 62 -17.04 17.51 9.91
CA ASP A 62 -16.61 18.79 9.37
C ASP A 62 -15.15 18.76 8.95
N ARG A 63 -14.80 19.53 7.92
CA ARG A 63 -13.44 19.64 7.38
C ARG A 63 -12.96 21.08 7.44
N LEU A 64 -11.84 21.29 8.11
CA LEU A 64 -11.14 22.56 8.14
C LEU A 64 -9.94 22.49 7.20
N ARG A 65 -9.82 23.47 6.31
CA ARG A 65 -8.67 23.59 5.39
C ARG A 65 -7.82 24.78 5.83
N GLY A 66 -6.51 24.58 5.79
CA GLY A 66 -5.57 25.61 6.21
C GLY A 66 -4.17 25.06 6.34
N PHE A 67 -3.39 25.60 7.26
CA PHE A 67 -2.05 25.15 7.57
C PHE A 67 -1.99 24.60 9.00
N VAL A 68 -1.72 23.30 9.15
CA VAL A 68 -1.62 22.64 10.46
C VAL A 68 -0.29 23.01 11.11
N VAL A 69 -0.36 23.76 12.19
CA VAL A 69 0.80 24.25 12.94
C VAL A 69 1.27 23.22 13.97
N GLY A 70 0.37 22.39 14.48
CA GLY A 70 0.70 21.36 15.45
C GLY A 70 -0.41 20.34 15.66
N LEU A 71 -0.02 19.08 15.87
CA LEU A 71 -0.93 17.95 16.17
C LEU A 71 -0.79 17.50 17.65
N GLY A 72 -0.53 18.45 18.55
CA GLY A 72 -0.44 18.20 19.98
C GLY A 72 -1.76 18.39 20.73
N ASP A 73 -1.65 18.78 21.98
CA ASP A 73 -2.78 19.20 22.82
C ASP A 73 -2.55 20.65 23.25
N PRO A 74 -3.31 21.61 22.64
CA PRO A 74 -4.33 21.42 21.61
C PRO A 74 -3.76 21.20 20.19
N VAL A 75 -4.60 20.71 19.28
CA VAL A 75 -4.31 20.73 17.83
C VAL A 75 -4.46 22.16 17.34
N ALA A 76 -3.51 22.67 16.56
CA ALA A 76 -3.50 24.03 16.04
C ALA A 76 -3.49 24.05 14.51
N ILE A 77 -4.38 24.86 13.93
CA ILE A 77 -4.47 25.10 12.48
C ILE A 77 -4.67 26.58 12.21
N GLU A 78 -3.99 27.11 11.22
CA GLU A 78 -4.21 28.46 10.69
C GLU A 78 -5.19 28.38 9.50
N VAL A 79 -6.31 29.09 9.61
CA VAL A 79 -7.34 29.19 8.57
C VAL A 79 -7.58 30.66 8.26
N ASP A 80 -7.40 31.08 7.02
CA ASP A 80 -7.56 32.47 6.57
C ASP A 80 -6.77 33.50 7.44
N GLY A 81 -5.57 33.12 7.87
CA GLY A 81 -4.71 33.96 8.71
C GLY A 81 -5.12 34.01 10.19
N GLN A 82 -6.08 33.20 10.60
CA GLN A 82 -6.50 33.07 12.00
C GLN A 82 -6.09 31.73 12.59
N MET A 83 -5.44 31.77 13.75
CA MET A 83 -5.08 30.55 14.48
C MET A 83 -6.29 29.99 15.23
N LEU A 84 -6.65 28.76 14.90
CA LEU A 84 -7.69 28.01 15.59
C LEU A 84 -7.03 26.90 16.41
N THR A 85 -7.47 26.75 17.64
CA THR A 85 -7.07 25.66 18.52
C THR A 85 -8.24 24.72 18.76
N ILE A 86 -8.01 23.43 18.62
CA ILE A 86 -9.04 22.39 18.66
C ILE A 86 -8.59 21.33 19.66
N GLU A 87 -9.52 20.93 20.52
CA GLU A 87 -9.27 19.84 21.44
C GLU A 87 -9.01 18.53 20.65
N PRO A 88 -7.96 17.74 20.96
CA PRO A 88 -7.60 16.54 20.21
C PRO A 88 -8.74 15.53 20.10
N SER A 89 -9.59 15.42 21.12
CA SER A 89 -10.76 14.54 21.14
C SER A 89 -11.78 14.85 20.03
N ARG A 90 -11.74 16.06 19.47
CA ARG A 90 -12.61 16.51 18.38
C ARG A 90 -12.02 16.32 16.99
N VAL A 91 -10.75 15.90 16.88
CA VAL A 91 -10.09 15.63 15.62
C VAL A 91 -10.09 14.13 15.35
N SER A 92 -10.61 13.71 14.19
CA SER A 92 -10.57 12.32 13.74
C SER A 92 -9.39 12.05 12.83
N ALA A 93 -9.00 13.01 12.00
CA ALA A 93 -7.84 12.88 11.12
C ALA A 93 -7.20 14.24 10.80
N ALA A 94 -5.91 14.19 10.49
CA ALA A 94 -5.16 15.27 9.85
C ALA A 94 -4.53 14.73 8.57
N ILE A 95 -4.78 15.38 7.44
CA ILE A 95 -4.20 15.05 6.13
C ILE A 95 -3.35 16.24 5.72
N LEU A 96 -2.04 16.04 5.65
CA LEU A 96 -1.10 17.11 5.41
C LEU A 96 -0.69 17.19 3.94
N SER A 97 -0.45 18.41 3.46
CA SER A 97 -0.06 18.72 2.08
C SER A 97 1.38 18.32 1.75
N ASN A 98 2.04 17.65 2.67
CA ASN A 98 3.42 17.22 2.54
C ASN A 98 3.61 16.27 1.34
N PRO A 99 4.73 16.40 0.62
CA PRO A 99 5.03 15.51 -0.49
C PRO A 99 5.19 14.06 -0.01
N ARG A 100 4.53 13.14 -0.71
CA ARG A 100 4.69 11.72 -0.44
C ARG A 100 6.11 11.29 -0.78
N ARG A 101 6.85 10.77 0.19
CA ARG A 101 8.19 10.23 -0.04
C ARG A 101 8.10 8.85 -0.67
N SER A 102 8.96 8.59 -1.66
CA SER A 102 9.11 7.25 -2.21
C SER A 102 9.66 6.30 -1.14
N ARG A 103 9.03 5.16 -0.97
CA ARG A 103 9.51 4.08 -0.11
C ARG A 103 10.53 3.24 -0.88
N ALA A 104 11.76 3.74 -0.99
CA ALA A 104 12.87 2.99 -1.57
C ALA A 104 13.76 2.45 -0.45
N GLY A 105 14.04 1.15 -0.45
CA GLY A 105 14.86 0.49 0.57
C GLY A 105 14.23 -0.80 1.08
N ASP A 106 14.93 -1.49 1.95
CA ASP A 106 14.43 -2.71 2.58
C ASP A 106 13.24 -2.38 3.47
N MET A 107 12.24 -3.24 3.48
CA MET A 107 10.97 -2.98 4.15
C MET A 107 10.49 -4.19 4.95
N VAL A 108 9.82 -3.91 6.06
CA VAL A 108 9.13 -4.90 6.88
C VAL A 108 7.65 -4.57 6.98
N TRP A 109 6.80 -5.59 6.95
CA TRP A 109 5.37 -5.55 7.25
C TRP A 109 5.11 -6.43 8.47
N LEU A 110 4.44 -5.88 9.45
CA LEU A 110 4.09 -6.58 10.69
C LEU A 110 2.58 -6.88 10.75
N GLU A 111 2.20 -7.85 11.57
CA GLU A 111 0.80 -8.23 11.76
C GLU A 111 -0.06 -7.12 12.40
N ASP A 112 0.55 -6.21 13.17
CA ASP A 112 -0.14 -5.05 13.74
C ASP A 112 -0.45 -3.95 12.71
N GLY A 113 -0.05 -4.17 11.46
CA GLY A 113 -0.25 -3.24 10.37
C GLY A 113 0.92 -2.25 10.16
N THR A 114 1.97 -2.33 10.98
CA THR A 114 3.16 -1.49 10.79
C THR A 114 3.87 -1.84 9.49
N VAL A 115 4.20 -0.81 8.71
CA VAL A 115 5.12 -0.92 7.57
C VAL A 115 6.25 0.06 7.77
N ALA A 116 7.48 -0.45 7.79
CA ALA A 116 8.65 0.38 8.03
C ALA A 116 9.76 0.10 7.03
N LEU A 117 10.47 1.17 6.65
CA LEU A 117 11.80 1.04 6.06
C LEU A 117 12.77 0.56 7.14
N ILE A 118 13.68 -0.34 6.77
CA ILE A 118 14.65 -0.91 7.69
C ILE A 118 16.07 -0.71 7.16
N ASP A 119 16.99 -0.49 8.10
CA ASP A 119 18.42 -0.44 7.83
C ASP A 119 19.06 -1.83 8.01
N ARG A 120 18.58 -2.55 9.02
CA ARG A 120 19.11 -3.89 9.35
C ARG A 120 17.99 -4.82 9.79
N PHE A 121 18.21 -6.10 9.45
CA PHE A 121 17.35 -7.20 9.83
C PHE A 121 18.21 -8.36 10.33
N ALA A 122 17.80 -8.99 11.41
CA ALA A 122 18.38 -10.22 11.90
C ALA A 122 17.28 -11.19 12.36
N LEU A 123 17.46 -12.47 12.07
CA LEU A 123 16.60 -13.55 12.55
C LEU A 123 17.47 -14.54 13.31
N THR A 124 17.10 -14.83 14.55
CA THR A 124 17.78 -15.82 15.39
C THR A 124 17.20 -17.22 15.16
N GLU A 125 17.95 -18.25 15.55
CA GLU A 125 17.45 -19.64 15.52
C GLU A 125 16.23 -19.86 16.43
N ALA A 126 16.07 -19.03 17.47
CA ALA A 126 14.91 -19.05 18.35
C ALA A 126 13.65 -18.39 17.75
N GLY A 127 13.72 -17.90 16.50
CA GLY A 127 12.59 -17.26 15.84
C GLY A 127 12.37 -15.79 16.27
N VAL A 128 13.34 -15.18 16.93
CA VAL A 128 13.29 -13.74 17.25
C VAL A 128 13.81 -12.93 16.08
N VAL A 129 13.02 -11.98 15.65
CA VAL A 129 13.36 -11.01 14.60
C VAL A 129 13.78 -9.71 15.24
N THR A 130 14.95 -9.21 14.91
CA THR A 130 15.40 -7.87 15.27
C THR A 130 15.39 -6.99 14.03
N VAL A 131 14.76 -5.84 14.13
CA VAL A 131 14.68 -4.83 13.07
C VAL A 131 15.27 -3.52 13.59
N ALA A 132 16.13 -2.89 12.77
CA ALA A 132 16.60 -1.54 13.02
C ALA A 132 16.09 -0.59 11.93
N LEU A 133 15.54 0.54 12.35
CA LEU A 133 15.07 1.61 11.47
C LEU A 133 16.25 2.52 11.06
N PRO A 134 16.13 3.26 9.94
CA PRO A 134 17.19 4.17 9.47
C PRO A 134 17.54 5.29 10.47
N ASP A 135 16.64 5.64 11.36
CA ASP A 135 16.83 6.65 12.43
C ASP A 135 17.53 6.10 13.68
N GLY A 136 17.87 4.79 13.69
CA GLY A 136 18.57 4.10 14.77
C GLY A 136 17.65 3.45 15.81
N HIS A 137 16.34 3.63 15.73
CA HIS A 137 15.41 2.86 16.56
C HIS A 137 15.46 1.39 16.18
N SER A 138 15.30 0.52 17.16
CA SER A 138 15.26 -0.92 16.92
C SER A 138 14.19 -1.59 17.76
N GLY A 139 13.67 -2.70 17.26
CA GLY A 139 12.67 -3.50 17.95
C GLY A 139 12.89 -4.97 17.73
N GLU A 140 12.40 -5.77 18.67
CA GLU A 140 12.42 -7.23 18.61
C GLU A 140 10.99 -7.76 18.58
N TYR A 141 10.78 -8.77 17.73
CA TYR A 141 9.49 -9.43 17.54
C TYR A 141 9.66 -10.93 17.48
N GLU A 142 8.59 -11.64 17.76
CA GLU A 142 8.51 -13.04 17.32
C GLU A 142 8.33 -13.10 15.79
N SER A 143 8.91 -14.11 15.16
CA SER A 143 8.77 -14.29 13.71
C SER A 143 7.31 -14.45 13.26
N SER A 144 6.42 -14.88 14.15
CA SER A 144 4.97 -14.93 13.93
C SER A 144 4.33 -13.56 13.72
N SER A 145 4.94 -12.49 14.23
CA SER A 145 4.49 -11.12 14.02
C SER A 145 4.98 -10.53 12.69
N LEU A 146 5.87 -11.24 11.98
CA LEU A 146 6.37 -10.81 10.68
C LEU A 146 5.43 -11.30 9.58
N ARG A 147 4.78 -10.37 8.90
CA ARG A 147 3.91 -10.66 7.77
C ARG A 147 4.68 -10.79 6.46
N ALA A 148 5.59 -9.85 6.21
CA ALA A 148 6.44 -9.87 5.03
C ALA A 148 7.73 -9.08 5.27
N LEU A 149 8.76 -9.45 4.51
CA LEU A 149 10.06 -8.80 4.49
C LEU A 149 10.52 -8.67 3.05
N ALA A 150 10.91 -7.47 2.64
CA ALA A 150 11.53 -7.22 1.35
C ALA A 150 12.95 -6.70 1.56
N LEU A 151 13.93 -7.47 1.13
CA LEU A 151 15.35 -7.12 1.21
C LEU A 151 15.92 -6.90 -0.20
N GLY A 152 16.89 -6.01 -0.33
CA GLY A 152 17.54 -5.69 -1.59
C GLY A 152 16.58 -5.04 -2.60
N VAL A 153 15.63 -4.24 -2.13
CA VAL A 153 14.57 -3.59 -2.95
C VAL A 153 15.13 -2.58 -3.94
N GLU A 154 16.36 -2.16 -3.81
CA GLU A 154 17.08 -1.43 -4.86
C GLU A 154 17.23 -2.25 -6.16
N ARG A 155 17.11 -3.59 -6.04
CA ARG A 155 17.16 -4.55 -7.16
C ARG A 155 15.81 -5.18 -7.47
N LEU A 156 14.82 -5.04 -6.58
CA LEU A 156 13.51 -5.64 -6.69
C LEU A 156 12.45 -4.59 -6.38
N VAL A 157 11.66 -4.24 -7.38
CA VAL A 157 10.52 -3.35 -7.21
C VAL A 157 9.24 -4.18 -7.27
N PRO A 158 8.50 -4.31 -6.14
CA PRO A 158 7.22 -5.00 -6.15
C PRO A 158 6.23 -4.33 -7.12
N LEU A 159 5.49 -5.13 -7.89
CA LEU A 159 4.48 -4.62 -8.80
C LEU A 159 3.41 -3.80 -8.07
N SER A 160 3.06 -4.20 -6.85
CA SER A 160 2.13 -3.47 -5.97
C SER A 160 2.57 -2.04 -5.63
N MET A 161 3.85 -1.74 -5.70
CA MET A 161 4.40 -0.40 -5.44
C MET A 161 4.45 0.49 -6.69
N LEU A 162 4.27 -0.08 -7.87
CA LEU A 162 4.19 0.70 -9.11
C LEU A 162 2.80 1.33 -9.23
N VAL A 163 2.75 2.59 -9.65
CA VAL A 163 1.49 3.27 -9.96
C VAL A 163 1.10 2.95 -11.39
N PRO A 164 -0.09 2.34 -11.62
CA PRO A 164 -0.56 2.13 -12.98
C PRO A 164 -0.76 3.47 -13.69
N ILE A 165 -0.27 3.59 -14.91
CA ILE A 165 -0.52 4.77 -15.77
C ILE A 165 -1.82 4.63 -16.55
N GLU A 166 -2.32 3.41 -16.69
CA GLU A 166 -3.60 3.10 -17.33
C GLU A 166 -4.24 1.90 -16.68
N GLN A 167 -5.55 1.99 -16.43
CA GLN A 167 -6.41 0.88 -16.09
C GLN A 167 -7.66 0.97 -16.96
N SER A 168 -7.91 -0.04 -17.78
CA SER A 168 -9.04 -0.01 -18.71
C SER A 168 -9.72 -1.38 -18.81
N PRO A 169 -11.05 -1.40 -19.02
CA PRO A 169 -11.78 -2.65 -19.22
C PRO A 169 -11.43 -3.28 -20.56
N VAL A 170 -11.52 -4.60 -20.62
CA VAL A 170 -11.42 -5.38 -21.86
C VAL A 170 -12.59 -6.36 -21.97
N GLY A 171 -12.68 -7.10 -23.07
CA GLY A 171 -13.71 -8.15 -23.23
C GLY A 171 -15.15 -7.64 -23.24
N GLY A 172 -15.39 -6.41 -23.70
CA GLY A 172 -16.72 -5.82 -23.82
C GLY A 172 -17.28 -5.22 -22.52
N ARG A 173 -16.52 -5.18 -21.43
CA ARG A 173 -16.88 -4.47 -20.21
C ARG A 173 -16.85 -2.96 -20.42
N ARG A 174 -17.78 -2.24 -19.77
CA ARG A 174 -17.84 -0.76 -19.86
C ARG A 174 -16.97 -0.07 -18.83
N THR A 175 -16.71 -0.74 -17.72
CA THR A 175 -15.92 -0.21 -16.59
C THR A 175 -14.95 -1.26 -16.11
N ALA A 176 -13.74 -0.85 -15.72
CA ALA A 176 -12.82 -1.66 -14.96
C ALA A 176 -12.96 -1.32 -13.47
N GLU A 177 -13.03 -2.33 -12.63
CA GLU A 177 -12.81 -2.13 -11.20
C GLU A 177 -11.33 -1.83 -10.98
N PRO A 178 -11.00 -0.96 -9.99
CA PRO A 178 -9.60 -0.69 -9.67
C PRO A 178 -8.89 -1.96 -9.22
N ILE A 179 -7.61 -2.09 -9.58
CA ILE A 179 -6.78 -3.14 -8.99
C ILE A 179 -6.73 -2.99 -7.48
N GLN A 180 -6.71 -4.12 -6.80
CA GLN A 180 -6.49 -4.18 -5.37
C GLN A 180 -5.01 -4.50 -5.14
N ARG A 181 -4.38 -3.70 -4.33
CA ARG A 181 -2.98 -3.86 -3.93
C ARG A 181 -2.84 -3.39 -2.50
N VAL A 182 -1.76 -3.76 -1.86
CA VAL A 182 -1.42 -3.24 -0.53
C VAL A 182 -0.28 -2.21 -0.66
N PRO A 183 -0.51 -1.06 -1.30
CA PRO A 183 0.45 0.04 -1.20
C PRO A 183 0.36 0.68 0.17
N ASN A 184 -0.84 0.57 0.80
CA ASN A 184 -1.14 1.05 2.13
C ASN A 184 -1.76 -0.11 2.91
N ILE A 185 -1.42 -0.24 4.17
CA ILE A 185 -1.97 -1.22 5.13
C ILE A 185 -3.49 -1.21 5.17
N GLU A 186 -4.08 -0.08 4.87
CA GLU A 186 -5.52 0.18 4.88
C GLU A 186 -6.31 -0.80 4.03
N ASP A 187 -5.81 -1.14 2.84
CA ASP A 187 -6.53 -2.01 1.91
C ASP A 187 -6.60 -3.47 2.37
N THR A 188 -5.64 -3.93 3.16
CA THR A 188 -5.62 -5.31 3.67
C THR A 188 -6.54 -5.54 4.85
N LEU A 189 -6.75 -4.52 5.67
CA LEU A 189 -7.52 -4.63 6.90
C LEU A 189 -9.01 -4.39 6.69
N THR A 190 -9.42 -3.74 5.59
CA THR A 190 -10.79 -3.28 5.39
C THR A 190 -11.70 -4.19 4.63
N SER A 191 -11.18 -5.06 3.76
CA SER A 191 -12.05 -5.60 2.71
C SER A 191 -12.68 -6.94 3.03
N GLY A 192 -12.34 -7.61 4.14
CA GLY A 192 -12.73 -9.01 4.30
C GLY A 192 -12.29 -9.89 3.11
N ALA A 193 -11.52 -9.29 2.17
CA ALA A 193 -10.90 -9.98 1.07
C ALA A 193 -9.79 -10.89 1.62
N PRO A 194 -9.48 -11.98 0.94
CA PRO A 194 -8.34 -12.81 1.29
C PRO A 194 -7.12 -11.91 1.43
N ALA A 195 -6.35 -12.13 2.50
CA ALA A 195 -5.21 -11.30 2.83
C ALA A 195 -4.25 -11.25 1.64
N LEU A 196 -4.22 -10.10 0.95
CA LEU A 196 -3.20 -9.85 -0.07
C LEU A 196 -1.85 -9.81 0.60
N GLY A 197 -0.87 -10.51 0.05
CA GLY A 197 0.52 -10.33 0.43
C GLY A 197 0.97 -8.91 0.12
N ALA A 198 2.01 -8.44 0.81
CA ALA A 198 2.52 -7.08 0.63
C ALA A 198 2.95 -6.75 -0.80
N MET A 199 3.27 -7.76 -1.59
CA MET A 199 3.71 -7.61 -2.99
C MET A 199 2.62 -7.95 -4.01
N ASP A 200 1.47 -8.40 -3.55
CA ASP A 200 0.43 -8.93 -4.41
C ASP A 200 -0.38 -7.82 -5.09
N VAL A 201 -0.82 -8.12 -6.28
CA VAL A 201 -1.76 -7.29 -7.05
C VAL A 201 -2.92 -8.17 -7.48
N ARG A 202 -4.13 -7.85 -7.06
CA ARG A 202 -5.33 -8.49 -7.54
C ARG A 202 -5.94 -7.69 -8.67
N MET A 203 -6.20 -8.38 -9.79
CA MET A 203 -6.88 -7.83 -10.95
C MET A 203 -8.33 -8.31 -10.97
N PRO A 204 -9.31 -7.46 -10.64
CA PRO A 204 -10.73 -7.85 -10.62
C PRO A 204 -11.34 -7.82 -12.03
N GLY A 205 -11.51 -8.97 -12.61
CA GLY A 205 -12.20 -9.14 -13.89
C GLY A 205 -11.36 -8.81 -15.13
N PRO A 206 -11.93 -8.96 -16.34
CA PRO A 206 -11.21 -8.66 -17.57
C PRO A 206 -10.82 -7.19 -17.64
N MET A 207 -9.52 -6.94 -17.63
CA MET A 207 -8.96 -5.60 -17.64
C MET A 207 -7.54 -5.57 -18.18
N LYS A 208 -7.12 -4.37 -18.61
CA LYS A 208 -5.76 -4.05 -18.97
C LYS A 208 -5.17 -3.07 -17.94
N ILE A 209 -3.94 -3.35 -17.52
CA ILE A 209 -3.15 -2.45 -16.68
C ILE A 209 -1.86 -2.14 -17.40
N VAL A 210 -1.43 -0.90 -17.32
CA VAL A 210 -0.15 -0.45 -17.91
C VAL A 210 0.68 0.22 -16.83
N TYR A 211 1.96 -0.16 -16.75
CA TYR A 211 2.95 0.43 -15.86
C TYR A 211 4.14 0.95 -16.65
N ASP A 212 4.72 2.06 -16.20
CA ASP A 212 6.07 2.40 -16.60
C ASP A 212 7.06 1.56 -15.77
N LEU A 213 7.95 0.87 -16.46
CA LEU A 213 8.98 0.07 -15.79
C LEU A 213 10.06 0.97 -15.20
N PRO A 214 10.58 0.63 -14.03
CA PRO A 214 11.72 1.32 -13.45
C PRO A 214 12.93 1.29 -14.40
N PRO A 215 13.74 2.36 -14.44
CA PRO A 215 14.97 2.34 -15.21
C PRO A 215 15.87 1.17 -14.83
N GLY A 216 16.31 0.41 -15.82
CA GLY A 216 17.17 -0.75 -15.60
C GLY A 216 16.44 -2.04 -15.23
N ALA A 217 15.12 -2.07 -15.29
CA ALA A 217 14.35 -3.31 -15.17
C ALA A 217 14.83 -4.34 -16.21
N ARG A 218 15.09 -5.55 -15.78
CA ARG A 218 15.60 -6.63 -16.65
C ARG A 218 14.75 -7.89 -16.58
N ARG A 219 14.00 -8.09 -15.49
CA ARG A 219 13.29 -9.35 -15.25
C ARG A 219 11.97 -9.09 -14.56
N LEU A 220 10.94 -9.78 -15.00
CA LEU A 220 9.65 -9.86 -14.32
C LEU A 220 9.48 -11.29 -13.83
N ALA A 221 9.31 -11.45 -12.53
CA ALA A 221 9.06 -12.74 -11.90
C ALA A 221 7.84 -12.63 -10.99
N MET A 222 6.85 -13.52 -11.18
CA MET A 222 5.64 -13.59 -10.35
C MET A 222 4.95 -14.93 -10.54
N SER A 223 4.05 -15.26 -9.63
CA SER A 223 3.05 -16.32 -9.82
C SER A 223 1.72 -15.65 -10.16
N ALA A 224 1.13 -16.02 -11.27
CA ALA A 224 -0.23 -15.62 -11.62
C ALA A 224 -1.18 -16.72 -11.15
N MET A 225 -2.20 -16.36 -10.39
CA MET A 225 -3.16 -17.29 -9.83
C MET A 225 -4.56 -16.85 -10.17
N LEU A 226 -5.44 -17.81 -10.45
CA LEU A 226 -6.87 -17.55 -10.56
C LEU A 226 -7.38 -17.03 -9.20
N GLY A 227 -8.19 -15.97 -9.21
CA GLY A 227 -8.71 -15.41 -7.97
C GLY A 227 -9.60 -16.39 -7.19
N ASP A 228 -9.54 -16.33 -5.87
CA ASP A 228 -10.29 -17.24 -4.99
C ASP A 228 -11.82 -17.17 -5.19
N ASP A 229 -12.32 -16.02 -5.67
CA ASP A 229 -13.72 -15.79 -5.97
C ASP A 229 -14.17 -16.32 -7.34
N ALA A 230 -13.22 -16.76 -8.16
CA ALA A 230 -13.50 -17.30 -9.49
C ALA A 230 -14.33 -18.60 -9.45
N GLY A 231 -14.10 -19.44 -8.44
CA GLY A 231 -14.80 -20.71 -8.26
C GLY A 231 -14.68 -21.59 -9.48
N GLN A 232 -15.75 -22.32 -9.79
CA GLN A 232 -15.79 -23.23 -10.95
C GLN A 232 -15.97 -22.52 -12.31
N TRP A 233 -16.22 -21.21 -12.30
CA TRP A 233 -16.51 -20.41 -13.50
C TRP A 233 -15.32 -19.56 -13.95
N GLY A 234 -14.29 -19.50 -13.13
CA GLY A 234 -13.08 -18.75 -13.49
C GLY A 234 -12.37 -19.44 -14.65
N ASP A 235 -12.17 -18.68 -15.71
CA ASP A 235 -11.51 -19.11 -16.92
C ASP A 235 -11.05 -17.84 -17.66
N CYS A 236 -9.78 -17.51 -17.58
CA CYS A 236 -9.26 -16.28 -18.16
C CYS A 236 -7.84 -16.47 -18.70
N GLU A 237 -7.45 -15.58 -19.60
CA GLU A 237 -6.11 -15.56 -20.16
C GLU A 237 -5.34 -14.33 -19.64
N LEU A 238 -4.21 -14.57 -19.02
CA LEU A 238 -3.28 -13.51 -18.65
C LEU A 238 -2.25 -13.31 -19.76
N VAL A 239 -2.20 -12.11 -20.29
CA VAL A 239 -1.27 -11.72 -21.35
C VAL A 239 -0.33 -10.66 -20.82
N ILE A 240 0.97 -10.87 -20.99
CA ILE A 240 2.00 -9.91 -20.59
C ILE A 240 2.78 -9.46 -21.81
N SER A 241 2.89 -8.14 -21.95
CA SER A 241 3.59 -7.50 -23.05
C SER A 241 4.55 -6.43 -22.53
N ILE A 242 5.69 -6.27 -23.20
CA ILE A 242 6.63 -5.17 -22.99
C ILE A 242 6.71 -4.36 -24.26
N ASP A 243 6.52 -3.04 -24.16
CA ASP A 243 6.52 -2.10 -25.29
C ASP A 243 5.63 -2.56 -26.46
N GLY A 244 4.48 -3.18 -26.15
CA GLY A 244 3.51 -3.70 -27.11
C GLY A 244 3.84 -5.08 -27.70
N ARG A 245 4.99 -5.68 -27.36
CA ARG A 245 5.33 -7.03 -27.76
C ARG A 245 4.85 -8.04 -26.71
N GLU A 246 3.97 -8.96 -27.08
CA GLU A 246 3.57 -10.07 -26.21
C GLU A 246 4.78 -10.97 -25.91
N LEU A 247 5.03 -11.22 -24.64
CA LEU A 247 6.12 -12.06 -24.15
C LEU A 247 5.64 -13.40 -23.60
N THR A 248 4.44 -13.40 -22.99
CA THR A 248 3.85 -14.62 -22.46
C THR A 248 2.34 -14.50 -22.38
N ARG A 249 1.69 -15.67 -22.47
CA ARG A 249 0.26 -15.86 -22.32
C ARG A 249 0.04 -17.08 -21.43
N ALA A 250 -0.75 -16.94 -20.40
CA ALA A 250 -1.06 -18.00 -19.45
C ALA A 250 -2.57 -18.16 -19.33
N HIS A 251 -3.07 -19.38 -19.56
CA HIS A 251 -4.47 -19.72 -19.33
C HIS A 251 -4.66 -20.11 -17.86
N LEU A 252 -5.46 -19.34 -17.15
CA LEU A 252 -5.80 -19.56 -15.75
C LEU A 252 -7.22 -20.12 -15.65
N TRP A 253 -7.36 -21.31 -15.12
CA TRP A 253 -8.65 -21.98 -14.98
C TRP A 253 -8.62 -22.94 -13.78
N LYS A 254 -9.75 -23.49 -13.42
CA LYS A 254 -9.91 -24.26 -12.17
C LYS A 254 -8.95 -25.44 -12.00
N ASP A 255 -8.58 -26.12 -13.10
CA ASP A 255 -7.70 -27.29 -13.04
C ASP A 255 -6.21 -26.92 -13.20
N GLU A 256 -5.91 -25.70 -13.64
CA GLU A 256 -4.57 -25.11 -13.73
C GLU A 256 -4.60 -23.66 -13.22
N PRO A 257 -4.86 -23.47 -11.92
CA PRO A 257 -5.13 -22.14 -11.38
C PRO A 257 -3.90 -21.29 -11.15
N VAL A 258 -2.69 -21.87 -11.29
CA VAL A 258 -1.41 -21.17 -10.99
C VAL A 258 -0.45 -21.31 -12.15
N HIS A 259 0.12 -20.18 -12.57
CA HIS A 259 1.15 -20.14 -13.60
C HIS A 259 2.34 -19.29 -13.15
N ALA A 260 3.54 -19.88 -13.15
CA ALA A 260 4.76 -19.18 -12.82
C ALA A 260 5.28 -18.41 -14.03
N ILE A 261 5.53 -17.12 -13.86
CA ILE A 261 6.03 -16.20 -14.88
C ILE A 261 7.43 -15.76 -14.50
N ASN A 262 8.33 -15.86 -15.45
CA ASN A 262 9.71 -15.48 -15.28
C ASN A 262 10.31 -15.12 -16.64
N ILE A 263 10.24 -13.84 -17.00
CA ILE A 263 10.53 -13.33 -18.35
C ILE A 263 11.51 -12.17 -18.31
N ASP A 264 12.21 -11.96 -19.44
CA ASP A 264 12.96 -10.73 -19.66
C ASP A 264 11.98 -9.55 -19.76
N ALA A 265 12.21 -8.55 -18.92
CA ALA A 265 11.39 -7.34 -18.85
C ALA A 265 12.17 -6.10 -19.30
N SER A 266 13.18 -6.26 -20.14
CA SER A 266 13.95 -5.15 -20.68
C SER A 266 13.07 -4.32 -21.61
N GLY A 267 12.68 -3.13 -21.14
CA GLY A 267 11.79 -2.20 -21.88
C GLY A 267 11.36 -1.03 -21.02
N LYS A 268 10.39 -0.27 -21.51
CA LYS A 268 9.89 0.93 -20.83
C LYS A 268 8.50 0.72 -20.25
N ARG A 269 7.66 -0.05 -20.92
CA ARG A 269 6.23 -0.13 -20.59
C ARG A 269 5.79 -1.58 -20.48
N LEU A 270 5.33 -1.95 -19.29
CA LEU A 270 4.72 -3.24 -19.01
C LEU A 270 3.21 -3.14 -19.17
N THR A 271 2.63 -4.00 -19.99
CA THR A 271 1.18 -4.19 -20.09
C THR A 271 0.83 -5.57 -19.58
N ILE A 272 -0.09 -5.62 -18.63
CA ILE A 272 -0.70 -6.85 -18.13
C ILE A 272 -2.18 -6.79 -18.49
N MET A 273 -2.66 -7.81 -19.20
CA MET A 273 -4.04 -7.88 -19.64
C MET A 273 -4.64 -9.21 -19.22
N LEU A 274 -5.80 -9.14 -18.57
CA LEU A 274 -6.62 -10.27 -18.25
C LEU A 274 -7.78 -10.32 -19.23
N GLU A 275 -7.73 -11.25 -20.17
CA GLU A 275 -8.76 -11.47 -21.18
C GLU A 275 -9.80 -12.49 -20.68
N PRO A 276 -11.09 -12.35 -21.06
CA PRO A 276 -12.10 -13.34 -20.69
C PRO A 276 -11.86 -14.66 -21.40
N GLY A 277 -12.07 -15.76 -20.67
CA GLY A 277 -12.03 -17.10 -21.23
C GLY A 277 -13.36 -17.52 -21.83
N ARG A 278 -13.58 -18.82 -21.91
CA ARG A 278 -14.75 -19.45 -22.60
C ARG A 278 -16.11 -19.11 -21.99
N PHE A 279 -16.15 -18.73 -20.71
CA PHE A 279 -17.39 -18.35 -20.02
C PHE A 279 -17.69 -16.86 -20.11
N GLY A 280 -16.88 -16.09 -20.86
CA GLY A 280 -16.95 -14.64 -20.91
C GLY A 280 -16.47 -14.01 -19.58
N PRO A 281 -16.79 -12.75 -19.32
CA PRO A 281 -16.21 -11.98 -18.21
C PRO A 281 -16.87 -12.34 -16.85
N ILE A 282 -17.15 -13.61 -16.59
CA ILE A 282 -17.84 -14.05 -15.37
C ILE A 282 -16.79 -14.52 -14.37
N ARG A 283 -16.66 -13.78 -13.27
CA ARG A 283 -15.73 -14.08 -12.17
C ARG A 283 -14.27 -14.24 -12.59
N ASP A 284 -13.90 -13.59 -13.69
CA ASP A 284 -12.52 -13.55 -14.09
C ASP A 284 -11.76 -12.60 -13.16
N SER A 285 -10.90 -13.13 -12.37
CA SER A 285 -9.98 -12.35 -11.54
C SER A 285 -8.65 -13.09 -11.42
N ALA A 286 -7.58 -12.36 -11.34
CA ALA A 286 -6.25 -12.94 -11.14
C ALA A 286 -5.55 -12.28 -9.96
N LEU A 287 -4.80 -13.08 -9.20
CA LEU A 287 -3.86 -12.64 -8.19
C LEU A 287 -2.46 -12.79 -8.75
N LEU A 288 -1.74 -11.68 -8.82
CA LEU A 288 -0.33 -11.62 -9.19
C LEU A 288 0.48 -11.57 -7.90
N ALA A 289 1.10 -12.66 -7.53
CA ALA A 289 1.85 -12.83 -6.30
C ALA A 289 3.31 -13.24 -6.60
N ARG A 290 4.15 -13.14 -5.59
CA ARG A 290 5.52 -13.62 -5.67
C ARG A 290 5.65 -15.03 -5.11
#